data_d8b5546c24993cf9588a465e87726200
#
_entry.id   d8b5546c24993cf9588a465e87726200
#
_cell.length_a   1.000
_cell.length_b   1.000
_cell.length_c   1.000
_cell.angle_alpha   90.00
_cell.angle_beta   90.00
_cell.angle_gamma   90.00
#
_symmetry.space_group_name_H-M   'P 1'
#
loop_
_entity.id
_entity.type
_entity.pdbx_description
1 polymer ?
#
loop_
_entity_poly.entity_id
_entity_poly.type
_entity_poly.pdbx_seq_one_letter_code
_entity_poly.pdbx_strand_id
1 'polypeptide(L)'
;MFERVKQHWKGIIFSICLFVVLIIVGMYVYLKVSTYEAMPEAAILLDDGRVKAENDVIIVEPEKPIGNIVFYQGGLVETEAYLPLAKELSGEGFRVFLPVMPINLAITDSNVFEDIYKDYISDLPWYIGGHSLGGTSALIYAEEHLEQLQGILLLASYPSKSVDISSSE
;
A
#
# COMPACT_ATOMS: atom_id res chain seq x y z
N MET A 1 48.04 -6.20 -25.82
CA MET A 1 46.55 -6.18 -26.05
C MET A 1 45.79 -6.26 -24.75
N PHE A 2 46.09 -7.17 -23.84
CA PHE A 2 45.41 -7.35 -22.53
C PHE A 2 45.53 -6.16 -21.56
N GLU A 3 46.65 -5.45 -21.54
CA GLU A 3 46.88 -4.29 -20.66
C GLU A 3 45.98 -3.11 -21.01
N ARG A 4 45.69 -2.84 -22.30
CA ARG A 4 44.79 -1.77 -22.73
C ARG A 4 43.34 -2.08 -22.33
N VAL A 5 42.90 -3.34 -22.36
CA VAL A 5 41.55 -3.75 -21.93
C VAL A 5 41.38 -3.50 -20.43
N LYS A 6 42.41 -3.81 -19.60
CA LYS A 6 42.41 -3.55 -18.17
C LYS A 6 42.29 -2.04 -17.83
N GLN A 7 42.87 -1.17 -18.63
CA GLN A 7 42.85 0.27 -18.38
C GLN A 7 41.52 0.91 -18.66
N HIS A 8 40.73 0.36 -19.61
CA HIS A 8 39.38 0.90 -19.96
C HIS A 8 38.26 0.26 -19.14
N TRP A 9 38.49 -0.88 -18.50
CA TRP A 9 37.47 -1.61 -17.73
C TRP A 9 36.82 -0.74 -16.63
N LYS A 10 37.63 0.00 -15.88
CA LYS A 10 37.12 0.90 -14.82
C LYS A 10 36.19 1.99 -15.40
N GLY A 11 36.57 2.56 -16.54
CA GLY A 11 35.74 3.55 -17.23
C GLY A 11 34.41 2.95 -17.73
N ILE A 12 34.47 1.75 -18.30
CA ILE A 12 33.27 1.02 -18.75
C ILE A 12 32.33 0.73 -17.58
N ILE A 13 32.85 0.18 -16.48
CA ILE A 13 32.05 -0.08 -15.26
C ILE A 13 31.42 1.22 -14.75
N PHE A 14 32.23 2.29 -14.64
CA PHE A 14 31.70 3.58 -14.19
C PHE A 14 30.56 4.09 -15.09
N SER A 15 30.72 4.00 -16.42
CA SER A 15 29.68 4.40 -17.37
C SER A 15 28.42 3.55 -17.23
N ILE A 16 28.55 2.23 -17.03
CA ILE A 16 27.41 1.34 -16.80
C ILE A 16 26.70 1.70 -15.48
N CYS A 17 27.46 1.89 -14.40
CA CYS A 17 26.89 2.28 -13.11
C CYS A 17 26.16 3.63 -13.20
N LEU A 18 26.77 4.62 -13.86
CA LEU A 18 26.13 5.93 -14.06
C LEU A 18 24.85 5.80 -14.87
N PHE A 19 24.85 5.01 -15.94
CA PHE A 19 23.67 4.77 -16.76
C PHE A 19 22.54 4.09 -15.95
N VAL A 20 22.85 3.09 -15.15
CA VAL A 20 21.87 2.43 -14.26
C VAL A 20 21.32 3.41 -13.24
N VAL A 21 22.15 4.25 -12.63
CA VAL A 21 21.68 5.30 -11.70
C VAL A 21 20.73 6.27 -12.38
N LEU A 22 21.04 6.70 -13.61
CA LEU A 22 20.17 7.61 -14.36
C LEU A 22 18.81 6.96 -14.70
N ILE A 23 18.80 5.65 -15.02
CA ILE A 23 17.54 4.91 -15.22
C ILE A 23 16.73 4.87 -13.92
N ILE A 24 17.35 4.53 -12.79
CA ILE A 24 16.66 4.46 -11.49
C ILE A 24 16.07 5.82 -11.11
N VAL A 25 16.86 6.89 -11.24
CA VAL A 25 16.40 8.26 -10.96
C VAL A 25 15.27 8.66 -11.91
N GLY A 26 15.42 8.36 -13.20
CA GLY A 26 14.37 8.65 -14.20
C GLY A 26 13.08 7.89 -13.90
N MET A 27 13.17 6.63 -13.51
CA MET A 27 12.03 5.81 -13.11
C MET A 27 11.36 6.37 -11.84
N TYR A 28 12.15 6.72 -10.81
CA TYR A 28 11.63 7.33 -9.59
C TYR A 28 10.88 8.64 -9.86
N VAL A 29 11.47 9.53 -10.67
CA VAL A 29 10.84 10.79 -11.07
C VAL A 29 9.56 10.54 -11.86
N TYR A 30 9.58 9.58 -12.80
CA TYR A 30 8.41 9.18 -13.58
C TYR A 30 7.27 8.71 -12.67
N LEU A 31 7.54 7.80 -11.73
CA LEU A 31 6.52 7.28 -10.80
C LEU A 31 5.94 8.42 -9.95
N LYS A 32 6.80 9.31 -9.44
CA LYS A 32 6.35 10.44 -8.63
C LYS A 32 5.48 11.45 -9.40
N VAL A 33 5.84 11.76 -10.62
CA VAL A 33 5.05 12.68 -11.48
C VAL A 33 3.75 12.03 -11.98
N SER A 34 3.74 10.69 -12.08
CA SER A 34 2.56 9.93 -12.51
C SER A 34 1.60 9.60 -11.37
N THR A 35 1.94 9.98 -10.13
CA THR A 35 1.05 9.77 -8.97
C THR A 35 -0.17 10.69 -9.08
N TYR A 36 -1.34 10.14 -8.88
CA TYR A 36 -2.61 10.86 -8.75
C TYR A 36 -2.71 11.42 -7.33
N GLU A 37 -2.65 12.73 -7.22
CA GLU A 37 -2.79 13.43 -5.95
C GLU A 37 -4.23 13.33 -5.41
N ALA A 38 -4.36 13.36 -4.09
CA ALA A 38 -5.65 13.44 -3.44
C ALA A 38 -6.32 14.78 -3.76
N MET A 39 -7.63 14.74 -4.03
CA MET A 39 -8.39 16.00 -4.18
C MET A 39 -8.36 16.79 -2.86
N PRO A 40 -8.38 18.13 -2.92
CA PRO A 40 -8.39 18.96 -1.72
C PRO A 40 -9.50 18.60 -0.72
N GLU A 41 -10.65 18.19 -1.21
CA GLU A 41 -11.80 17.75 -0.39
C GLU A 41 -11.53 16.45 0.37
N ALA A 42 -10.65 15.59 -0.17
CA ALA A 42 -10.21 14.38 0.52
C ALA A 42 -9.07 14.72 1.51
N ALA A 43 -8.06 15.47 1.06
CA ALA A 43 -6.91 15.80 1.88
C ALA A 43 -7.26 16.60 3.16
N ILE A 44 -8.27 17.49 3.10
CA ILE A 44 -8.72 18.26 4.27
C ILE A 44 -9.27 17.37 5.40
N LEU A 45 -9.65 16.13 5.11
CA LEU A 45 -10.12 15.18 6.12
C LEU A 45 -9.01 14.72 7.07
N LEU A 46 -7.74 14.95 6.75
CA LEU A 46 -6.63 14.76 7.70
C LEU A 46 -6.77 15.62 8.96
N ASP A 47 -7.40 16.79 8.86
CA ASP A 47 -7.62 17.69 9.98
C ASP A 47 -8.82 17.29 10.86
N ASP A 48 -9.54 16.22 10.51
CA ASP A 48 -10.65 15.71 11.33
C ASP A 48 -10.11 15.08 12.62
N GLY A 49 -10.68 15.42 13.76
CA GLY A 49 -10.23 14.96 15.08
C GLY A 49 -10.29 13.45 15.31
N ARG A 50 -10.91 12.68 14.40
CA ARG A 50 -10.93 11.21 14.40
C ARG A 50 -9.94 10.59 13.43
N VAL A 51 -9.17 11.40 12.72
CA VAL A 51 -8.11 10.96 11.81
C VAL A 51 -6.75 11.18 12.48
N LYS A 52 -5.91 10.16 12.48
CA LYS A 52 -4.54 10.21 12.99
C LYS A 52 -3.59 9.73 11.90
N ALA A 53 -2.45 10.38 11.77
CA ALA A 53 -1.37 9.94 10.89
C ALA A 53 -0.15 9.63 11.76
N GLU A 54 0.22 8.36 11.85
CA GLU A 54 1.35 7.89 12.65
C GLU A 54 1.99 6.64 12.01
N ASN A 55 3.31 6.53 12.10
CA ASN A 55 4.07 5.37 11.60
C ASN A 55 3.74 4.98 10.16
N ASP A 56 3.63 5.97 9.26
CA ASP A 56 3.26 5.76 7.85
C ASP A 56 1.88 5.07 7.65
N VAL A 57 0.98 5.23 8.62
CA VAL A 57 -0.41 4.77 8.54
C VAL A 57 -1.35 5.91 8.88
N ILE A 58 -2.38 6.12 8.08
CA ILE A 58 -3.49 7.00 8.40
C ILE A 58 -4.61 6.15 9.00
N ILE A 59 -5.04 6.50 10.22
CA ILE A 59 -6.04 5.76 10.97
C ILE A 59 -7.29 6.62 11.09
N VAL A 60 -8.43 6.07 10.69
CA VAL A 60 -9.74 6.72 10.88
C VAL A 60 -10.51 5.97 11.95
N GLU A 61 -10.71 6.64 13.09
CA GLU A 61 -11.36 6.06 14.28
C GLU A 61 -12.90 6.20 14.20
N PRO A 62 -13.66 5.14 14.44
CA PRO A 62 -15.11 5.22 14.64
C PRO A 62 -15.43 5.67 16.07
N GLU A 63 -16.69 6.04 16.33
CA GLU A 63 -17.16 6.31 17.71
C GLU A 63 -17.15 5.03 18.58
N LYS A 64 -17.55 3.91 17.99
CA LYS A 64 -17.57 2.59 18.66
C LYS A 64 -17.06 1.55 17.66
N PRO A 65 -15.83 1.07 17.82
CA PRO A 65 -15.26 0.11 16.89
C PRO A 65 -15.96 -1.26 17.02
N ILE A 66 -16.32 -1.84 15.87
CA ILE A 66 -16.86 -3.19 15.72
C ILE A 66 -15.94 -4.11 14.92
N GLY A 67 -14.93 -3.55 14.26
CA GLY A 67 -13.95 -4.26 13.45
C GLY A 67 -12.85 -3.34 12.96
N ASN A 68 -11.79 -3.94 12.44
CA ASN A 68 -10.62 -3.26 11.89
C ASN A 68 -10.50 -3.59 10.40
N ILE A 69 -10.29 -2.59 9.56
CA ILE A 69 -10.05 -2.75 8.12
C ILE A 69 -8.71 -2.15 7.77
N VAL A 70 -7.81 -2.94 7.18
CA VAL A 70 -6.61 -2.41 6.53
C VAL A 70 -6.91 -2.31 5.04
N PHE A 71 -6.85 -1.10 4.48
CA PHE A 71 -7.23 -0.86 3.09
C PHE A 71 -6.05 -0.32 2.28
N TYR A 72 -5.66 -1.05 1.25
CA TYR A 72 -4.52 -0.76 0.39
C TYR A 72 -4.93 0.14 -0.78
N GLN A 73 -4.16 1.20 -0.99
CA GLN A 73 -4.37 2.16 -2.06
C GLN A 73 -4.14 1.55 -3.45
N GLY A 74 -4.77 2.10 -4.47
CA GLY A 74 -4.48 1.79 -5.87
C GLY A 74 -3.10 2.24 -6.30
N GLY A 75 -2.56 1.63 -7.37
CA GLY A 75 -1.24 1.98 -7.86
C GLY A 75 -1.14 3.44 -8.29
N LEU A 76 -0.10 4.12 -7.83
CA LEU A 76 0.17 5.53 -8.08
C LEU A 76 -0.98 6.47 -7.68
N VAL A 77 -1.70 6.16 -6.61
CA VAL A 77 -2.72 7.03 -6.00
C VAL A 77 -2.27 7.36 -4.59
N GLU A 78 -2.34 8.61 -4.18
CA GLU A 78 -2.04 9.01 -2.80
C GLU A 78 -3.02 8.38 -1.81
N THR A 79 -2.52 8.01 -0.65
CA THR A 79 -3.29 7.36 0.42
C THR A 79 -4.47 8.22 0.87
N GLU A 80 -4.27 9.53 0.95
CA GLU A 80 -5.27 10.51 1.36
C GLU A 80 -6.50 10.52 0.44
N ALA A 81 -6.38 10.09 -0.82
CA ALA A 81 -7.50 9.97 -1.74
C ALA A 81 -8.57 8.97 -1.25
N TYR A 82 -8.21 8.08 -0.33
CA TYR A 82 -9.13 7.08 0.26
C TYR A 82 -9.76 7.53 1.59
N LEU A 83 -9.43 8.72 2.11
CA LEU A 83 -10.03 9.25 3.33
C LEU A 83 -11.56 9.35 3.27
N PRO A 84 -12.20 9.77 2.17
CA PRO A 84 -13.67 9.76 2.10
C PRO A 84 -14.25 8.36 2.32
N LEU A 85 -13.72 7.33 1.65
CA LEU A 85 -14.13 5.95 1.85
C LEU A 85 -13.89 5.48 3.29
N ALA A 86 -12.72 5.78 3.85
CA ALA A 86 -12.40 5.40 5.22
C ALA A 86 -13.33 6.05 6.23
N LYS A 87 -13.76 7.29 5.99
CA LYS A 87 -14.75 7.98 6.82
C LYS A 87 -16.14 7.35 6.75
N GLU A 88 -16.58 6.93 5.57
CA GLU A 88 -17.86 6.21 5.42
C GLU A 88 -17.80 4.88 6.19
N LEU A 89 -16.76 4.09 6.00
CA LEU A 89 -16.56 2.83 6.72
C LEU A 89 -16.46 3.06 8.25
N SER A 90 -15.82 4.14 8.67
CA SER A 90 -15.75 4.54 10.08
C SER A 90 -17.13 4.94 10.63
N GLY A 91 -17.97 5.56 9.82
CA GLY A 91 -19.38 5.84 10.15
C GLY A 91 -20.18 4.57 10.46
N GLU A 92 -19.84 3.46 9.78
CA GLU A 92 -20.44 2.13 10.00
C GLU A 92 -19.80 1.36 11.18
N GLY A 93 -18.82 1.95 11.87
CA GLY A 93 -18.18 1.39 13.06
C GLY A 93 -16.85 0.66 12.81
N PHE A 94 -16.28 0.75 11.63
CA PHE A 94 -14.97 0.14 11.37
C PHE A 94 -13.84 1.14 11.66
N ARG A 95 -12.80 0.69 12.40
CA ARG A 95 -11.52 1.39 12.40
C ARG A 95 -10.81 1.10 11.11
N VAL A 96 -10.45 2.13 10.37
CA VAL A 96 -9.82 1.96 9.06
C VAL A 96 -8.37 2.40 9.11
N PHE A 97 -7.48 1.53 8.68
CA PHE A 97 -6.05 1.76 8.52
C PHE A 97 -5.74 1.91 7.03
N LEU A 98 -5.17 3.03 6.67
CA LEU A 98 -4.70 3.33 5.33
C LEU A 98 -3.17 3.43 5.37
N PRO A 99 -2.42 2.36 5.07
CA PRO A 99 -0.96 2.42 5.04
C PRO A 99 -0.47 3.28 3.88
N VAL A 100 0.56 4.09 4.13
CA VAL A 100 1.24 4.89 3.10
C VAL A 100 2.28 4.01 2.42
N MET A 101 1.95 3.51 1.24
CA MET A 101 2.80 2.58 0.52
C MET A 101 4.01 3.25 -0.12
N PRO A 102 5.20 2.61 -0.09
CA PRO A 102 6.37 3.13 -0.79
C PRO A 102 6.07 3.42 -2.26
N ILE A 103 6.47 4.60 -2.74
CA ILE A 103 6.24 5.07 -4.11
C ILE A 103 4.78 4.93 -4.60
N ASN A 104 3.82 4.93 -3.68
CA ASN A 104 2.39 4.72 -3.93
C ASN A 104 2.06 3.41 -4.67
N LEU A 105 2.77 2.32 -4.36
CA LEU A 105 2.56 1.01 -4.95
C LEU A 105 2.44 -0.07 -3.87
N ALA A 106 1.24 -0.55 -3.60
CA ALA A 106 0.96 -1.55 -2.56
C ALA A 106 1.74 -2.86 -2.75
N ILE A 107 2.11 -3.22 -3.98
CA ILE A 107 2.90 -4.41 -4.27
C ILE A 107 4.33 -4.33 -3.70
N THR A 108 4.82 -3.15 -3.34
CA THR A 108 6.15 -2.98 -2.75
C THR A 108 6.19 -3.31 -1.26
N ASP A 109 5.01 -3.38 -0.62
CA ASP A 109 4.87 -3.72 0.80
C ASP A 109 3.51 -4.41 1.06
N SER A 110 3.31 -5.55 0.43
CA SER A 110 2.06 -6.32 0.58
C SER A 110 1.84 -6.86 2.00
N ASN A 111 2.90 -6.94 2.81
CA ASN A 111 2.88 -7.49 4.16
C ASN A 111 2.66 -6.44 5.26
N VAL A 112 2.46 -5.17 4.93
CA VAL A 112 2.25 -4.09 5.91
C VAL A 112 1.07 -4.35 6.87
N PHE A 113 0.10 -5.18 6.46
CA PHE A 113 -0.98 -5.65 7.33
C PHE A 113 -0.44 -6.29 8.61
N GLU A 114 0.58 -7.14 8.49
CA GLU A 114 1.16 -7.86 9.61
C GLU A 114 1.76 -6.92 10.67
N ASP A 115 2.40 -5.83 10.22
CA ASP A 115 2.97 -4.84 11.13
C ASP A 115 1.85 -4.06 11.82
N ILE A 116 0.81 -3.65 11.10
CA ILE A 116 -0.37 -3.00 11.67
C ILE A 116 -1.07 -3.93 12.67
N TYR A 117 -1.27 -5.22 12.31
CA TYR A 117 -1.91 -6.22 13.17
C TYR A 117 -1.16 -6.44 14.47
N LYS A 118 0.20 -6.40 14.45
CA LYS A 118 1.04 -6.53 15.65
C LYS A 118 1.04 -5.28 16.53
N ASP A 119 1.06 -4.10 15.90
CA ASP A 119 1.14 -2.84 16.61
C ASP A 119 -0.20 -2.45 17.25
N TYR A 120 -1.32 -2.84 16.63
CA TYR A 120 -2.67 -2.53 17.10
C TYR A 120 -3.38 -3.79 17.64
N ILE A 121 -3.04 -4.18 18.88
CA ILE A 121 -3.68 -5.33 19.55
C ILE A 121 -5.18 -5.06 19.69
N SER A 122 -6.00 -5.93 19.10
CA SER A 122 -7.46 -5.80 19.13
C SER A 122 -8.12 -7.18 19.06
N ASP A 123 -9.11 -7.40 19.93
CA ASP A 123 -9.96 -8.61 19.92
C ASP A 123 -11.09 -8.51 18.87
N LEU A 124 -11.19 -7.37 18.16
CA LEU A 124 -12.18 -7.17 17.12
C LEU A 124 -11.75 -7.87 15.81
N PRO A 125 -12.73 -8.28 14.98
CA PRO A 125 -12.44 -8.93 13.71
C PRO A 125 -11.62 -8.01 12.78
N TRP A 126 -10.71 -8.62 12.03
CA TRP A 126 -9.86 -7.96 11.06
C TRP A 126 -10.29 -8.28 9.63
N TYR A 127 -10.25 -7.27 8.81
CA TYR A 127 -10.53 -7.32 7.39
C TYR A 127 -9.37 -6.70 6.63
N ILE A 128 -9.12 -7.21 5.43
CA ILE A 128 -8.17 -6.60 4.50
C ILE A 128 -8.91 -6.20 3.24
N GLY A 129 -8.47 -5.14 2.59
CA GLY A 129 -9.05 -4.74 1.33
C GLY A 129 -8.14 -3.85 0.52
N GLY A 130 -8.63 -3.44 -0.65
CA GLY A 130 -7.89 -2.50 -1.48
C GLY A 130 -8.58 -2.23 -2.82
N HIS A 131 -8.08 -1.21 -3.47
CA HIS A 131 -8.53 -0.78 -4.78
C HIS A 131 -7.50 -1.15 -5.85
N SER A 132 -7.95 -1.71 -6.98
CA SER A 132 -7.09 -2.01 -8.13
C SER A 132 -5.84 -2.82 -7.73
N LEU A 133 -4.63 -2.31 -7.96
CA LEU A 133 -3.37 -2.94 -7.54
C LEU A 133 -3.30 -3.19 -6.02
N GLY A 134 -3.87 -2.30 -5.21
CA GLY A 134 -3.97 -2.49 -3.77
C GLY A 134 -4.79 -3.71 -3.39
N GLY A 135 -5.93 -3.93 -4.05
CA GLY A 135 -6.73 -5.13 -3.83
C GLY A 135 -6.02 -6.41 -4.26
N THR A 136 -5.27 -6.39 -5.37
CA THR A 136 -4.42 -7.52 -5.76
C THR A 136 -3.33 -7.80 -4.72
N SER A 137 -2.70 -6.75 -4.17
CA SER A 137 -1.68 -6.88 -3.12
C SER A 137 -2.28 -7.39 -1.80
N ALA A 138 -3.49 -6.94 -1.44
CA ALA A 138 -4.24 -7.45 -0.29
C ALA A 138 -4.56 -8.94 -0.44
N LEU A 139 -4.91 -9.39 -1.63
CA LEU A 139 -5.16 -10.81 -1.91
C LEU A 139 -3.90 -11.67 -1.80
N ILE A 140 -2.73 -11.15 -2.20
CA ILE A 140 -1.45 -11.85 -2.03
C ILE A 140 -1.18 -12.11 -0.55
N TYR A 141 -1.41 -11.12 0.31
CA TYR A 141 -1.30 -11.29 1.76
C TYR A 141 -2.34 -12.28 2.29
N ALA A 142 -3.60 -12.11 1.90
CA ALA A 142 -4.73 -12.89 2.39
C ALA A 142 -4.60 -14.40 2.09
N GLU A 143 -4.03 -14.78 0.94
CA GLU A 143 -3.84 -16.19 0.55
C GLU A 143 -3.07 -16.99 1.60
N GLU A 144 -2.10 -16.36 2.26
CA GLU A 144 -1.25 -17.00 3.27
C GLU A 144 -1.76 -16.82 4.71
N HIS A 145 -2.80 -15.96 4.94
CA HIS A 145 -3.21 -15.53 6.28
C HIS A 145 -4.74 -15.51 6.47
N LEU A 146 -5.47 -16.39 5.78
CA LEU A 146 -6.94 -16.42 5.83
C LEU A 146 -7.49 -16.60 7.26
N GLU A 147 -6.76 -17.31 8.13
CA GLU A 147 -7.17 -17.55 9.52
C GLU A 147 -7.16 -16.29 10.39
N GLN A 148 -6.45 -15.24 9.98
CA GLN A 148 -6.42 -13.94 10.68
C GLN A 148 -7.56 -13.02 10.23
N LEU A 149 -8.21 -13.34 9.11
CA LEU A 149 -9.13 -12.45 8.42
C LEU A 149 -10.58 -12.93 8.53
N GLN A 150 -11.46 -12.01 8.87
CA GLN A 150 -12.92 -12.24 8.82
C GLN A 150 -13.49 -12.04 7.41
N GLY A 151 -12.80 -11.28 6.56
CA GLY A 151 -13.25 -11.05 5.19
C GLY A 151 -12.32 -10.14 4.40
N ILE A 152 -12.59 -10.05 3.09
CA ILE A 152 -11.78 -9.31 2.12
C ILE A 152 -12.68 -8.32 1.36
N LEU A 153 -12.27 -7.06 1.26
CA LEU A 153 -12.97 -5.99 0.54
C LEU A 153 -12.21 -5.60 -0.73
N LEU A 154 -12.75 -5.94 -1.89
CA LEU A 154 -12.13 -5.66 -3.18
C LEU A 154 -12.90 -4.60 -3.97
N LEU A 155 -12.24 -3.51 -4.32
CA LEU A 155 -12.78 -2.46 -5.18
C LEU A 155 -12.01 -2.43 -6.51
N ALA A 156 -12.72 -2.70 -7.61
CA ALA A 156 -12.16 -2.73 -8.96
C ALA A 156 -10.85 -3.56 -9.04
N SER A 157 -10.81 -4.70 -8.36
CA SER A 157 -9.65 -5.57 -8.27
C SER A 157 -10.02 -7.03 -8.56
N TYR A 158 -9.01 -7.79 -8.97
CA TYR A 158 -9.16 -9.21 -9.29
C TYR A 158 -8.00 -9.99 -8.66
N PRO A 159 -8.24 -11.26 -8.26
CA PRO A 159 -7.14 -12.14 -7.90
C PRO A 159 -6.18 -12.30 -9.09
N SER A 160 -4.89 -12.28 -8.82
CA SER A 160 -3.92 -12.74 -9.82
C SER A 160 -4.18 -14.24 -10.09
N LYS A 161 -3.77 -14.74 -11.25
CA LYS A 161 -3.98 -16.17 -11.59
C LYS A 161 -3.28 -17.16 -10.63
N SER A 162 -2.38 -16.65 -9.78
CA SER A 162 -1.64 -17.42 -8.78
C SER A 162 -2.29 -17.43 -7.40
N VAL A 163 -3.30 -16.59 -7.15
CA VAL A 163 -3.95 -16.48 -5.83
C VAL A 163 -5.17 -17.40 -5.77
N ASP A 164 -5.18 -18.34 -4.85
CA ASP A 164 -6.30 -19.23 -4.57
C ASP A 164 -6.89 -18.94 -3.19
N ILE A 165 -8.09 -18.37 -3.16
CA ILE A 165 -8.86 -18.09 -1.93
C ILE A 165 -10.08 -19.02 -1.79
N SER A 166 -10.13 -20.13 -2.55
CA SER A 166 -11.29 -21.04 -2.58
C SER A 166 -11.49 -21.82 -1.26
N SER A 167 -10.48 -21.83 -0.38
CA SER A 167 -10.54 -22.50 0.93
C SER A 167 -11.14 -21.62 2.04
N SER A 168 -11.62 -20.42 1.74
CA SER A 168 -12.24 -19.48 2.69
C SER A 168 -13.75 -19.67 2.81
N GLU A 169 -14.23 -20.92 3.00
CA GLU A 169 -15.63 -21.19 3.39
C GLU A 169 -15.80 -21.29 4.91
#